data_57daaf4cedb5de1707e9d7d6b73b94a5
#
_entry.id   57daaf4cedb5de1707e9d7d6b73b94a5
#
_cell.length_a   1.000
_cell.length_b   1.000
_cell.length_c   1.000
_cell.angle_alpha   90.00
_cell.angle_beta   90.00
_cell.angle_gamma   90.00
#
_symmetry.space_group_name_H-M   'P 1'
#
loop_
_entity.id
_entity.type
_entity.pdbx_description
1 polymer ?
#
loop_
_entity_poly.entity_id
_entity_poly.type
_entity_poly.pdbx_seq_one_letter_code
_entity_poly.pdbx_strand_id
1 'polypeptide(L)'
;MTREHYIPFNKEFLLEQQIAAFAEDKQKADDFKKLFEIIEHYYHYESFNLNRNLKQNYALYDPDLSEREREGFIGKSDFSIFKNTLLTVLERGNYYRISEETLKEAFEESDLIGLNLTIDFNAFKDYELYARGHHKAKEKVKKYFFWKKEVEIEYYDRVLIYLNYSDADYLAAKKVKLGKMPIDPGSIALKIFKRVPKNDLETIFPNAVPKMSFKDKMLLWVPGVFGGISLLSAKVIPALLNMYEAYQTGETIDLLNSKTSLNQGLIALGILAAYCFRQYNNFINKKIRYSKTLSDSLYFKNLGNNSGAFYSLLNSSEEEALKETILAYTFLHESPVSLTAEELDSQIESWFALNLKTELDFDVNDVLMKLKSIGLGIENDGKWQVVSLKEALIKIDELWDNVFEYNQK
;
A
#
# COMPACT_ATOMS: atom_id res chain seq x y z
N MET A 1 1.84 20.39 -6.89
CA MET A 1 2.35 19.19 -6.20
C MET A 1 2.27 19.52 -4.72
N THR A 2 1.56 18.75 -3.94
CA THR A 2 1.65 18.83 -2.49
C THR A 2 3.07 18.39 -2.13
N ARG A 3 3.82 19.27 -1.44
CA ARG A 3 5.12 18.92 -0.89
C ARG A 3 4.91 17.81 0.12
N GLU A 4 5.87 16.92 0.28
CA GLU A 4 5.78 15.82 1.24
C GLU A 4 6.49 16.17 2.53
N HIS A 5 5.92 15.72 3.64
CA HIS A 5 6.54 15.89 4.97
C HIS A 5 7.67 14.88 5.21
N TYR A 6 7.69 13.77 4.45
CA TYR A 6 8.70 12.71 4.60
C TYR A 6 10.11 13.17 4.20
N ILE A 7 11.08 12.94 5.08
CA ILE A 7 12.50 13.25 4.87
C ILE A 7 13.19 12.05 4.21
N PRO A 8 13.58 12.12 2.90
CA PRO A 8 14.09 10.99 2.11
C PRO A 8 15.57 10.65 2.37
N PHE A 9 16.12 11.09 3.49
CA PHE A 9 17.50 10.83 3.89
C PHE A 9 17.53 9.98 5.16
N ASN A 10 18.59 9.18 5.35
CA ASN A 10 18.78 8.46 6.61
C ASN A 10 19.26 9.38 7.73
N LYS A 11 19.03 8.99 8.97
CA LYS A 11 19.37 9.77 10.16
C LYS A 11 20.88 10.02 10.31
N GLU A 12 21.70 9.03 9.96
CA GLU A 12 23.16 9.11 10.06
C GLU A 12 23.70 10.19 9.12
N PHE A 13 23.23 10.20 7.87
CA PHE A 13 23.62 11.22 6.90
C PHE A 13 23.23 12.61 7.36
N LEU A 14 21.98 12.80 7.87
CA LEU A 14 21.53 14.09 8.37
C LEU A 14 22.35 14.54 9.57
N LEU A 15 22.62 13.64 10.51
CA LEU A 15 23.44 13.94 11.67
C LEU A 15 24.85 14.36 11.26
N GLU A 16 25.48 13.66 10.31
CA GLU A 16 26.79 14.02 9.78
C GLU A 16 26.78 15.41 9.12
N GLN A 17 25.73 15.74 8.33
CA GLN A 17 25.59 17.05 7.71
C GLN A 17 25.45 18.17 8.76
N GLN A 18 24.68 17.94 9.82
CA GLN A 18 24.53 18.94 10.88
C GLN A 18 25.80 19.10 11.72
N ILE A 19 26.49 18.01 12.04
CA ILE A 19 27.75 18.05 12.81
C ILE A 19 28.90 18.66 12.01
N ALA A 20 28.88 18.57 10.68
CA ALA A 20 29.89 19.20 9.84
C ALA A 20 29.99 20.72 10.06
N ALA A 21 28.90 21.37 10.50
CA ALA A 21 28.92 22.78 10.91
C ALA A 21 29.81 23.06 12.14
N PHE A 22 30.11 22.02 12.96
CA PHE A 22 30.93 22.10 14.15
C PHE A 22 32.34 21.51 13.96
N ALA A 23 32.83 21.39 12.74
CA ALA A 23 34.07 20.70 12.41
C ALA A 23 35.32 21.27 13.18
N GLU A 24 35.26 22.57 13.58
CA GLU A 24 36.32 23.22 14.34
C GLU A 24 36.28 22.90 15.84
N ASP A 25 35.11 22.52 16.39
CA ASP A 25 34.91 22.17 17.80
C ASP A 25 34.55 20.69 17.95
N LYS A 26 35.58 19.84 18.05
CA LYS A 26 35.41 18.38 18.20
C LYS A 26 34.60 18.01 19.44
N GLN A 27 34.76 18.75 20.55
CA GLN A 27 34.02 18.45 21.79
C GLN A 27 32.52 18.69 21.59
N LYS A 28 32.16 19.82 20.96
CA LYS A 28 30.76 20.12 20.60
C LYS A 28 30.17 19.06 19.69
N ALA A 29 30.93 18.66 18.67
CA ALA A 29 30.48 17.60 17.73
C ALA A 29 30.22 16.25 18.44
N ASP A 30 31.12 15.86 19.39
CA ASP A 30 30.96 14.63 20.17
C ASP A 30 29.78 14.72 21.14
N ASP A 31 29.56 15.86 21.76
CA ASP A 31 28.42 16.06 22.64
C ASP A 31 27.08 16.07 21.91
N PHE A 32 27.03 16.60 20.68
CA PHE A 32 25.86 16.45 19.80
C PHE A 32 25.56 14.98 19.47
N LYS A 33 26.61 14.21 19.14
CA LYS A 33 26.41 12.77 18.83
C LYS A 33 25.81 12.03 20.02
N LYS A 34 26.36 12.28 21.23
CA LYS A 34 25.84 11.69 22.46
C LYS A 34 24.39 12.09 22.73
N LEU A 35 24.05 13.38 22.55
CA LEU A 35 22.69 13.85 22.74
C LEU A 35 21.71 13.08 21.88
N PHE A 36 22.00 12.94 20.58
CA PHE A 36 21.10 12.24 19.65
C PHE A 36 21.10 10.73 19.86
N GLU A 37 22.18 10.12 20.31
CA GLU A 37 22.23 8.72 20.73
C GLU A 37 21.26 8.44 21.90
N ILE A 38 21.24 9.29 22.92
CA ILE A 38 20.32 9.14 24.06
C ILE A 38 18.87 9.40 23.62
N ILE A 39 18.62 10.42 22.79
CA ILE A 39 17.28 10.68 22.24
C ILE A 39 16.79 9.49 21.41
N GLU A 40 17.64 8.88 20.61
CA GLU A 40 17.33 7.67 19.84
C GLU A 40 16.89 6.53 20.77
N HIS A 41 17.64 6.25 21.82
CA HIS A 41 17.27 5.23 22.81
C HIS A 41 15.93 5.54 23.49
N TYR A 42 15.67 6.80 23.82
CA TYR A 42 14.41 7.23 24.41
C TYR A 42 13.23 7.02 23.42
N TYR A 43 13.38 7.39 22.15
CA TYR A 43 12.35 7.16 21.14
C TYR A 43 12.13 5.67 20.87
N HIS A 44 13.20 4.87 20.94
CA HIS A 44 13.06 3.41 20.85
C HIS A 44 12.24 2.83 21.99
N TYR A 45 12.45 3.32 23.22
CA TYR A 45 11.63 2.94 24.37
C TYR A 45 10.16 3.35 24.19
N GLU A 46 9.87 4.56 23.71
CA GLU A 46 8.50 4.98 23.38
C GLU A 46 7.88 4.06 22.33
N SER A 47 8.61 3.75 21.27
CA SER A 47 8.17 2.84 20.20
C SER A 47 7.88 1.43 20.71
N PHE A 48 8.66 0.94 21.67
CA PHE A 48 8.39 -0.33 22.35
C PHE A 48 7.05 -0.31 23.08
N ASN A 49 6.74 0.76 23.80
CA ASN A 49 5.47 0.91 24.51
C ASN A 49 4.28 1.03 23.54
N LEU A 50 4.43 1.78 22.45
CA LEU A 50 3.43 1.87 21.39
C LEU A 50 3.17 0.50 20.74
N ASN A 51 4.23 -0.29 20.48
CA ASN A 51 4.11 -1.65 19.94
C ASN A 51 3.32 -2.57 20.89
N ARG A 52 3.63 -2.50 22.18
CA ARG A 52 2.90 -3.27 23.21
C ARG A 52 1.43 -2.90 23.25
N ASN A 53 1.12 -1.60 23.19
CA ASN A 53 -0.24 -1.08 23.16
C ASN A 53 -0.98 -1.52 21.90
N LEU A 54 -0.38 -1.36 20.70
CA LEU A 54 -0.94 -1.82 19.44
C LEU A 54 -1.26 -3.31 19.50
N LYS A 55 -0.31 -4.15 19.87
CA LYS A 55 -0.50 -5.61 19.92
C LYS A 55 -1.62 -6.03 20.88
N GLN A 56 -1.66 -5.45 22.08
CA GLN A 56 -2.69 -5.77 23.06
C GLN A 56 -4.08 -5.42 22.55
N ASN A 57 -4.25 -4.25 21.93
CA ASN A 57 -5.56 -3.76 21.53
C ASN A 57 -6.00 -4.28 20.15
N TYR A 58 -5.05 -4.76 19.34
CA TYR A 58 -5.31 -5.42 18.06
C TYR A 58 -5.61 -6.91 18.17
N ALA A 59 -5.18 -7.57 19.24
CA ALA A 59 -5.17 -9.03 19.37
C ALA A 59 -6.50 -9.73 19.07
N LEU A 60 -7.65 -9.13 19.42
CA LEU A 60 -8.97 -9.69 19.11
C LEU A 60 -9.31 -9.68 17.61
N TYR A 61 -8.66 -8.80 16.86
CA TYR A 61 -8.90 -8.56 15.44
C TYR A 61 -7.82 -9.17 14.55
N ASP A 62 -6.71 -9.67 15.16
CA ASP A 62 -5.56 -10.23 14.42
C ASP A 62 -5.93 -11.58 13.80
N PRO A 63 -5.96 -11.71 12.45
CA PRO A 63 -6.27 -12.97 11.80
C PRO A 63 -5.18 -14.04 11.98
N ASP A 64 -3.98 -13.66 12.41
CA ASP A 64 -2.87 -14.60 12.62
C ASP A 64 -2.96 -15.32 13.98
N LEU A 65 -3.81 -14.84 14.91
CA LEU A 65 -4.02 -15.47 16.21
C LEU A 65 -5.16 -16.49 16.14
N SER A 66 -4.94 -17.64 16.74
CA SER A 66 -5.98 -18.65 16.95
C SER A 66 -7.06 -18.16 17.94
N GLU A 67 -8.26 -18.73 17.89
CA GLU A 67 -9.36 -18.39 18.82
C GLU A 67 -8.91 -18.50 20.29
N ARG A 68 -8.15 -19.54 20.62
CA ARG A 68 -7.63 -19.76 21.98
C ARG A 68 -6.67 -18.67 22.45
N GLU A 69 -5.84 -18.13 21.54
CA GLU A 69 -4.94 -17.02 21.86
C GLU A 69 -5.73 -15.72 22.04
N ARG A 70 -6.76 -15.48 21.21
CA ARG A 70 -7.63 -14.31 21.32
C ARG A 70 -8.44 -14.29 22.62
N GLU A 71 -8.87 -15.44 23.14
CA GLU A 71 -9.59 -15.55 24.44
C GLU A 71 -8.86 -14.83 25.58
N GLY A 72 -7.52 -14.86 25.60
CA GLY A 72 -6.70 -14.19 26.61
C GLY A 72 -6.79 -12.66 26.60
N PHE A 73 -7.34 -12.06 25.53
CA PHE A 73 -7.46 -10.61 25.34
C PHE A 73 -8.90 -10.10 25.47
N ILE A 74 -9.88 -10.96 25.70
CA ILE A 74 -11.29 -10.57 25.93
C ILE A 74 -11.35 -9.64 27.15
N GLY A 75 -11.98 -8.47 26.98
CA GLY A 75 -12.09 -7.44 28.00
C GLY A 75 -10.80 -6.66 28.28
N LYS A 76 -9.70 -6.92 27.53
CA LYS A 76 -8.42 -6.18 27.63
C LYS A 76 -8.08 -5.41 26.35
N SER A 77 -8.67 -5.76 25.23
CA SER A 77 -8.47 -5.10 23.94
C SER A 77 -9.56 -4.05 23.71
N ASP A 78 -9.17 -2.90 23.19
CA ASP A 78 -10.07 -1.80 22.82
C ASP A 78 -9.77 -1.33 21.39
N PHE A 79 -10.77 -1.44 20.52
CA PHE A 79 -10.62 -1.03 19.13
C PHE A 79 -10.31 0.47 18.97
N SER A 80 -10.90 1.33 19.80
CA SER A 80 -10.67 2.77 19.71
C SER A 80 -9.23 3.12 20.09
N ILE A 81 -8.69 2.46 21.14
CA ILE A 81 -7.29 2.62 21.54
C ILE A 81 -6.36 2.13 20.43
N PHE A 82 -6.65 0.95 19.86
CA PHE A 82 -5.90 0.42 18.72
C PHE A 82 -5.86 1.42 17.55
N LYS A 83 -7.05 1.88 17.10
CA LYS A 83 -7.17 2.78 15.94
C LYS A 83 -6.45 4.10 16.19
N ASN A 84 -6.64 4.72 17.35
CA ASN A 84 -5.98 5.98 17.71
C ASN A 84 -4.46 5.81 17.79
N THR A 85 -3.97 4.75 18.43
CA THR A 85 -2.54 4.48 18.49
C THR A 85 -1.93 4.25 17.10
N LEU A 86 -2.64 3.50 16.23
CA LEU A 86 -2.21 3.29 14.84
C LEU A 86 -2.12 4.62 14.08
N LEU A 87 -3.11 5.50 14.21
CA LEU A 87 -3.10 6.82 13.59
C LEU A 87 -1.93 7.67 14.09
N THR A 88 -1.69 7.71 15.41
CA THR A 88 -0.54 8.41 15.99
C THR A 88 0.80 7.92 15.41
N VAL A 89 0.96 6.59 15.24
CA VAL A 89 2.18 6.03 14.65
C VAL A 89 2.32 6.40 13.18
N LEU A 90 1.21 6.43 12.43
CA LEU A 90 1.20 6.82 11.03
C LEU A 90 1.54 8.30 10.85
N GLU A 91 0.94 9.19 11.65
CA GLU A 91 1.22 10.62 11.66
C GLU A 91 2.69 10.89 11.99
N ARG A 92 3.22 10.30 13.06
CA ARG A 92 4.65 10.40 13.44
C ARG A 92 5.61 9.88 12.38
N GLY A 93 5.16 8.96 11.50
CA GLY A 93 5.95 8.42 10.40
C GLY A 93 5.74 9.16 9.09
N ASN A 94 5.03 10.30 9.10
CA ASN A 94 4.68 11.10 7.93
C ASN A 94 3.91 10.30 6.85
N TYR A 95 3.03 9.37 7.29
CA TYR A 95 2.08 8.70 6.41
C TYR A 95 0.82 9.55 6.27
N TYR A 96 0.34 9.71 5.04
CA TYR A 96 -0.91 10.38 4.75
C TYR A 96 -1.93 9.40 4.16
N ARG A 97 -3.21 9.63 4.41
CA ARG A 97 -4.29 8.83 3.86
C ARG A 97 -4.46 9.13 2.38
N ILE A 98 -4.47 8.10 1.54
CA ILE A 98 -4.80 8.23 0.12
C ILE A 98 -6.29 8.53 -0.02
N SER A 99 -6.64 9.57 -0.77
CA SER A 99 -8.04 9.96 -0.96
C SER A 99 -8.79 8.97 -1.86
N GLU A 100 -10.12 8.91 -1.73
CA GLU A 100 -10.94 8.09 -2.60
C GLU A 100 -10.87 8.52 -4.07
N GLU A 101 -10.67 9.81 -4.33
CA GLU A 101 -10.49 10.33 -5.68
C GLU A 101 -9.20 9.77 -6.29
N THR A 102 -8.08 9.84 -5.56
CA THR A 102 -6.79 9.30 -6.01
C THR A 102 -6.87 7.79 -6.25
N LEU A 103 -7.61 7.04 -5.43
CA LEU A 103 -7.83 5.60 -5.64
C LEU A 103 -8.65 5.34 -6.91
N LYS A 104 -9.71 6.11 -7.15
CA LYS A 104 -10.52 5.98 -8.37
C LYS A 104 -9.70 6.29 -9.62
N GLU A 105 -8.92 7.37 -9.61
CA GLU A 105 -8.00 7.71 -10.70
C GLU A 105 -7.02 6.57 -10.98
N ALA A 106 -6.39 6.03 -9.94
CA ALA A 106 -5.45 4.92 -10.07
C ALA A 106 -6.10 3.68 -10.69
N PHE A 107 -7.33 3.37 -10.32
CA PHE A 107 -8.08 2.23 -10.85
C PHE A 107 -8.51 2.44 -12.32
N GLU A 108 -8.91 3.65 -12.70
CA GLU A 108 -9.22 3.98 -14.10
C GLU A 108 -7.99 3.94 -15.00
N GLU A 109 -6.84 4.41 -14.52
CA GLU A 109 -5.58 4.35 -15.26
C GLU A 109 -5.07 2.93 -15.45
N SER A 110 -5.24 2.04 -14.47
CA SER A 110 -4.84 0.64 -14.58
C SER A 110 -5.63 -0.10 -15.68
N ASP A 111 -6.90 0.21 -15.84
CA ASP A 111 -7.77 -0.31 -16.92
C ASP A 111 -7.21 0.01 -18.33
N LEU A 112 -6.52 1.13 -18.50
CA LEU A 112 -5.90 1.52 -19.76
C LEU A 112 -4.65 0.69 -20.11
N ILE A 113 -3.98 0.10 -19.12
CA ILE A 113 -2.76 -0.68 -19.31
C ILE A 113 -3.07 -2.15 -19.71
N GLY A 114 -4.33 -2.58 -19.64
CA GLY A 114 -4.81 -3.79 -20.32
C GLY A 114 -5.07 -5.01 -19.44
N LEU A 115 -5.16 -4.84 -18.13
CA LEU A 115 -5.59 -5.88 -17.21
C LEU A 115 -6.57 -5.29 -16.19
N ASN A 116 -7.85 -5.46 -16.50
CA ASN A 116 -8.92 -5.04 -15.60
C ASN A 116 -8.95 -5.95 -14.38
N LEU A 117 -8.63 -5.39 -13.21
CA LEU A 117 -8.87 -6.02 -11.93
C LEU A 117 -10.30 -5.71 -11.46
N THR A 118 -10.84 -6.57 -10.65
CA THR A 118 -12.12 -6.31 -9.97
C THR A 118 -11.92 -6.64 -8.50
N ILE A 119 -12.23 -5.66 -7.66
CA ILE A 119 -12.24 -5.78 -6.21
C ILE A 119 -13.69 -5.81 -5.76
N ASP A 120 -14.09 -6.78 -4.95
CA ASP A 120 -15.39 -6.77 -4.29
C ASP A 120 -15.26 -6.04 -2.95
N PHE A 121 -15.61 -4.75 -2.95
CA PHE A 121 -15.55 -3.91 -1.76
C PHE A 121 -16.59 -4.29 -0.69
N ASN A 122 -17.62 -5.09 -1.03
CA ASN A 122 -18.53 -5.62 -0.01
C ASN A 122 -17.86 -6.62 0.94
N ALA A 123 -16.65 -7.07 0.61
CA ALA A 123 -15.85 -7.89 1.53
C ALA A 123 -15.38 -7.11 2.77
N PHE A 124 -15.35 -5.78 2.70
CA PHE A 124 -14.82 -4.91 3.74
C PHE A 124 -15.93 -4.05 4.36
N LYS A 125 -15.93 -3.99 5.68
CA LYS A 125 -16.73 -3.04 6.46
C LYS A 125 -16.12 -1.63 6.34
N ASP A 126 -14.79 -1.58 6.31
CA ASP A 126 -14.00 -0.35 6.13
C ASP A 126 -12.63 -0.71 5.55
N TYR A 127 -12.04 0.20 4.75
CA TYR A 127 -10.69 0.07 4.24
C TYR A 127 -10.02 1.43 4.11
N GLU A 128 -8.74 1.49 4.40
CA GLU A 128 -7.95 2.71 4.30
C GLU A 128 -6.57 2.38 3.74
N LEU A 129 -6.05 3.27 2.92
CA LEU A 129 -4.69 3.21 2.42
C LEU A 129 -3.93 4.44 2.90
N TYR A 130 -2.73 4.18 3.42
CA TYR A 130 -1.81 5.23 3.86
C TYR A 130 -0.53 5.12 3.07
N ALA A 131 -0.05 6.24 2.55
CA ALA A 131 1.18 6.30 1.76
C ALA A 131 2.21 7.22 2.40
N ARG A 132 3.47 6.97 2.07
CA ARG A 132 4.60 7.81 2.42
C ARG A 132 5.64 7.80 1.30
N GLY A 133 6.25 8.96 1.02
CA GLY A 133 7.31 9.10 0.03
C GLY A 133 6.79 8.95 -1.40
N HIS A 134 6.33 10.07 -1.99
CA HIS A 134 5.87 10.09 -3.38
C HIS A 134 6.98 10.59 -4.30
N HIS A 135 7.37 9.79 -5.28
CA HIS A 135 8.38 10.17 -6.26
C HIS A 135 8.07 9.67 -7.66
N LYS A 136 8.64 10.34 -8.65
CA LYS A 136 8.54 9.97 -10.06
C LYS A 136 9.84 9.33 -10.54
N ALA A 137 9.71 8.16 -11.17
CA ALA A 137 10.85 7.46 -11.78
C ALA A 137 10.60 7.22 -13.26
N LYS A 138 11.64 7.39 -14.08
CA LYS A 138 11.59 7.05 -15.50
C LYS A 138 11.96 5.59 -15.69
N GLU A 139 10.99 4.79 -16.12
CA GLU A 139 11.23 3.39 -16.44
C GLU A 139 11.17 3.12 -17.94
N LYS A 140 12.03 2.22 -18.44
CA LYS A 140 12.05 1.81 -19.84
C LYS A 140 11.12 0.62 -20.05
N VAL A 141 9.91 0.87 -20.49
CA VAL A 141 8.91 -0.17 -20.79
C VAL A 141 9.05 -0.62 -22.25
N LYS A 142 9.13 -1.94 -22.47
CA LYS A 142 9.13 -2.53 -23.82
C LYS A 142 7.72 -2.45 -24.42
N LYS A 143 7.52 -1.60 -25.42
CA LYS A 143 6.22 -1.43 -26.08
C LYS A 143 6.00 -2.40 -27.25
N TYR A 144 7.04 -2.75 -28.02
CA TYR A 144 7.06 -3.73 -29.11
C TYR A 144 8.45 -4.40 -29.17
N PHE A 145 8.59 -5.45 -29.97
CA PHE A 145 9.75 -6.36 -30.05
C PHE A 145 11.14 -5.65 -30.03
N PHE A 146 11.21 -4.37 -30.48
CA PHE A 146 12.48 -3.62 -30.58
C PHE A 146 12.47 -2.20 -29.96
N TRP A 147 11.31 -1.66 -29.51
CA TRP A 147 11.24 -0.27 -29.07
C TRP A 147 10.97 -0.17 -27.57
N LYS A 148 11.93 0.44 -26.85
CA LYS A 148 11.76 0.81 -25.44
C LYS A 148 11.23 2.25 -25.40
N LYS A 149 10.09 2.48 -24.71
CA LYS A 149 9.59 3.81 -24.41
C LYS A 149 9.91 4.12 -22.96
N GLU A 150 10.49 5.29 -22.70
CA GLU A 150 10.60 5.82 -21.34
C GLU A 150 9.21 6.30 -20.92
N VAL A 151 8.71 5.77 -19.81
CA VAL A 151 7.44 6.15 -19.19
C VAL A 151 7.77 6.64 -17.80
N GLU A 152 7.23 7.79 -17.43
CA GLU A 152 7.32 8.31 -16.08
C GLU A 152 6.27 7.60 -15.24
N ILE A 153 6.70 6.93 -14.17
CA ILE A 153 5.83 6.19 -13.26
C ILE A 153 5.93 6.84 -11.87
N GLU A 154 4.79 7.12 -11.28
CA GLU A 154 4.67 7.62 -9.92
C GLU A 154 4.67 6.45 -8.93
N TYR A 155 5.49 6.54 -7.88
CA TYR A 155 5.66 5.52 -6.85
C TYR A 155 5.44 6.11 -5.47
N TYR A 156 4.88 5.29 -4.59
CA TYR A 156 4.94 5.48 -3.16
C TYR A 156 6.04 4.62 -2.55
N ASP A 157 6.89 5.18 -1.70
CA ASP A 157 7.97 4.43 -1.04
C ASP A 157 7.43 3.37 -0.12
N ARG A 158 6.37 3.72 0.61
CA ARG A 158 5.64 2.83 1.50
C ARG A 158 4.14 3.01 1.34
N VAL A 159 3.41 1.91 1.35
CA VAL A 159 1.95 1.90 1.39
C VAL A 159 1.51 0.90 2.45
N LEU A 160 0.75 1.39 3.43
CA LEU A 160 0.00 0.54 4.36
C LEU A 160 -1.42 0.41 3.84
N ILE A 161 -1.93 -0.80 3.76
CA ILE A 161 -3.35 -1.09 3.58
C ILE A 161 -3.94 -1.63 4.89
N TYR A 162 -5.00 -0.99 5.35
CA TYR A 162 -5.85 -1.40 6.45
C TYR A 162 -7.16 -1.93 5.90
N LEU A 163 -7.55 -3.15 6.27
CA LEU A 163 -8.75 -3.83 5.80
C LEU A 163 -9.52 -4.38 6.98
N ASN A 164 -10.68 -3.82 7.26
CA ASN A 164 -11.62 -4.34 8.26
C ASN A 164 -12.65 -5.22 7.53
N TYR A 165 -12.57 -6.54 7.70
CA TYR A 165 -13.45 -7.48 7.02
C TYR A 165 -14.86 -7.45 7.59
N SER A 166 -15.85 -7.57 6.70
CA SER A 166 -17.26 -7.69 7.08
C SER A 166 -17.54 -9.00 7.84
N ASP A 167 -18.54 -8.97 8.67
CA ASP A 167 -18.96 -10.13 9.47
C ASP A 167 -19.47 -11.27 8.59
N ALA A 168 -19.41 -12.51 9.08
CA ALA A 168 -19.79 -13.71 8.35
C ALA A 168 -21.23 -13.66 7.80
N ASP A 169 -22.18 -13.17 8.60
CA ASP A 169 -23.59 -13.05 8.21
C ASP A 169 -23.80 -12.07 7.06
N TYR A 170 -23.10 -10.93 7.09
CA TYR A 170 -23.15 -9.95 6.01
C TYR A 170 -22.56 -10.51 4.71
N LEU A 171 -21.39 -11.18 4.80
CA LEU A 171 -20.74 -11.80 3.65
C LEU A 171 -21.62 -12.87 3.01
N ALA A 172 -22.27 -13.70 3.83
CA ALA A 172 -23.20 -14.71 3.36
C ALA A 172 -24.44 -14.10 2.68
N ALA A 173 -25.05 -13.07 3.28
CA ALA A 173 -26.22 -12.37 2.74
C ALA A 173 -25.92 -11.70 1.39
N LYS A 174 -24.73 -11.12 1.23
CA LYS A 174 -24.28 -10.48 -0.02
C LYS A 174 -23.69 -11.44 -1.04
N LYS A 175 -23.56 -12.75 -0.71
CA LYS A 175 -22.94 -13.78 -1.55
C LYS A 175 -21.55 -13.36 -2.04
N VAL A 176 -20.77 -12.70 -1.18
CA VAL A 176 -19.43 -12.25 -1.48
C VAL A 176 -18.54 -13.47 -1.71
N LYS A 177 -17.88 -13.51 -2.85
CA LYS A 177 -16.92 -14.58 -3.18
C LYS A 177 -15.54 -14.19 -2.64
N LEU A 178 -15.21 -14.65 -1.45
CA LEU A 178 -13.91 -14.41 -0.81
C LEU A 178 -12.74 -15.10 -1.52
N GLY A 179 -13.00 -15.85 -2.59
CA GLY A 179 -11.97 -16.57 -3.33
C GLY A 179 -11.38 -17.74 -2.51
N LYS A 180 -10.11 -18.05 -2.79
CA LYS A 180 -9.36 -19.10 -2.06
C LYS A 180 -8.58 -18.55 -0.84
N MET A 181 -8.76 -17.28 -0.50
CA MET A 181 -8.05 -16.68 0.61
C MET A 181 -8.69 -17.08 1.93
N PRO A 182 -7.92 -17.49 2.92
CA PRO A 182 -8.38 -17.62 4.29
C PRO A 182 -8.63 -16.21 4.84
N ILE A 183 -9.85 -15.72 4.69
CA ILE A 183 -10.30 -14.46 5.29
C ILE A 183 -11.07 -14.87 6.53
N ASP A 184 -10.66 -14.35 7.67
CA ASP A 184 -11.35 -14.49 8.94
C ASP A 184 -12.38 -13.35 9.05
N PRO A 185 -13.70 -13.63 8.91
CA PRO A 185 -14.74 -12.60 8.99
C PRO A 185 -14.69 -11.83 10.30
N GLY A 186 -14.85 -10.51 10.24
CA GLY A 186 -14.76 -9.64 11.41
C GLY A 186 -13.33 -9.33 11.89
N SER A 187 -12.31 -9.89 11.23
CA SER A 187 -10.91 -9.56 11.51
C SER A 187 -10.44 -8.29 10.80
N ILE A 188 -9.29 -7.80 11.21
CA ILE A 188 -8.63 -6.64 10.58
C ILE A 188 -7.29 -7.11 10.03
N ALA A 189 -7.09 -6.98 8.71
CA ALA A 189 -5.81 -7.25 8.10
C ALA A 189 -5.04 -5.96 7.84
N LEU A 190 -3.76 -5.99 8.17
CA LEU A 190 -2.79 -4.93 7.90
C LEU A 190 -1.69 -5.47 7.00
N LYS A 191 -1.33 -4.74 5.96
CA LYS A 191 -0.18 -5.09 5.13
C LYS A 191 0.58 -3.83 4.75
N ILE A 192 1.90 -3.90 4.85
CA ILE A 192 2.77 -2.80 4.44
C ILE A 192 3.66 -3.23 3.28
N PHE A 193 3.71 -2.40 2.25
CA PHE A 193 4.45 -2.64 1.02
C PHE A 193 5.46 -1.53 0.75
N LYS A 194 6.56 -1.88 0.08
CA LYS A 194 7.56 -0.92 -0.44
C LYS A 194 7.42 -0.72 -1.94
N ARG A 195 7.74 0.50 -2.40
CA ARG A 195 7.85 0.87 -3.83
C ARG A 195 6.62 0.45 -4.64
N VAL A 196 5.45 0.96 -4.25
CA VAL A 196 4.18 0.66 -4.92
C VAL A 196 3.90 1.73 -5.98
N PRO A 197 3.78 1.37 -7.28
CA PRO A 197 3.34 2.31 -8.29
C PRO A 197 1.91 2.80 -8.00
N LYS A 198 1.63 4.09 -8.23
CA LYS A 198 0.29 4.65 -8.04
C LYS A 198 -0.77 3.84 -8.81
N ASN A 199 -0.46 3.47 -10.06
CA ASN A 199 -1.37 2.73 -10.93
C ASN A 199 -1.53 1.24 -10.56
N ASP A 200 -0.75 0.74 -9.60
CA ASP A 200 -0.81 -0.65 -9.13
C ASP A 200 -1.52 -0.80 -7.77
N LEU A 201 -2.11 0.28 -7.23
CA LEU A 201 -2.78 0.25 -5.91
C LEU A 201 -3.89 -0.79 -5.80
N GLU A 202 -4.58 -1.11 -6.90
CA GLU A 202 -5.56 -2.21 -6.92
C GLU A 202 -4.95 -3.56 -6.58
N THR A 203 -3.69 -3.77 -6.97
CA THR A 203 -3.03 -5.07 -6.86
C THR A 203 -2.75 -5.48 -5.42
N ILE A 204 -2.67 -4.52 -4.49
CA ILE A 204 -2.41 -4.80 -3.07
C ILE A 204 -3.65 -5.29 -2.32
N PHE A 205 -4.86 -5.17 -2.90
CA PHE A 205 -6.07 -5.73 -2.32
C PHE A 205 -6.07 -7.25 -2.47
N PRO A 206 -6.30 -8.01 -1.38
CA PRO A 206 -6.20 -9.47 -1.40
C PRO A 206 -7.28 -10.14 -2.26
N ASN A 207 -8.42 -9.50 -2.48
CA ASN A 207 -9.53 -9.97 -3.29
C ASN A 207 -9.55 -9.40 -4.72
N ALA A 208 -8.45 -8.78 -5.17
CA ALA A 208 -8.30 -8.32 -6.53
C ALA A 208 -8.22 -9.51 -7.51
N VAL A 209 -9.20 -9.64 -8.40
CA VAL A 209 -9.30 -10.75 -9.35
C VAL A 209 -9.21 -10.22 -10.78
N PRO A 210 -8.30 -10.77 -11.61
CA PRO A 210 -8.23 -10.41 -13.03
C PRO A 210 -9.52 -10.75 -13.77
N LYS A 211 -10.09 -9.77 -14.45
CA LYS A 211 -11.29 -9.90 -15.27
C LYS A 211 -10.94 -9.92 -16.75
N MET A 212 -11.76 -10.61 -17.55
CA MET A 212 -11.60 -10.66 -18.99
C MET A 212 -11.82 -9.28 -19.59
N SER A 213 -10.86 -8.76 -20.35
CA SER A 213 -10.98 -7.47 -21.03
C SER A 213 -12.12 -7.50 -22.05
N PHE A 214 -12.65 -6.33 -22.41
CA PHE A 214 -13.68 -6.23 -23.44
C PHE A 214 -13.22 -6.83 -24.79
N LYS A 215 -11.95 -6.62 -25.16
CA LYS A 215 -11.34 -7.18 -26.36
C LYS A 215 -11.30 -8.71 -26.34
N ASP A 216 -10.92 -9.29 -25.20
CA ASP A 216 -10.88 -10.76 -25.07
C ASP A 216 -12.29 -11.36 -25.08
N LYS A 217 -13.28 -10.68 -24.48
CA LYS A 217 -14.69 -11.07 -24.58
C LYS A 217 -15.18 -11.01 -26.02
N MET A 218 -14.91 -9.92 -26.74
CA MET A 218 -15.30 -9.74 -28.12
C MET A 218 -14.69 -10.83 -29.02
N LEU A 219 -13.40 -11.15 -28.85
CA LEU A 219 -12.73 -12.24 -29.59
C LEU A 219 -13.35 -13.62 -29.33
N LEU A 220 -13.94 -13.84 -28.16
CA LEU A 220 -14.58 -15.07 -27.79
C LEU A 220 -16.04 -15.12 -28.33
N TRP A 221 -16.84 -14.06 -28.07
CA TRP A 221 -18.26 -14.04 -28.32
C TRP A 221 -18.62 -13.80 -29.76
N VAL A 222 -17.90 -12.92 -30.49
CA VAL A 222 -18.25 -12.58 -31.87
C VAL A 222 -18.18 -13.83 -32.80
N PRO A 223 -17.07 -14.56 -32.89
CA PRO A 223 -17.02 -15.76 -33.69
C PRO A 223 -17.93 -16.88 -33.15
N GLY A 224 -18.05 -17.01 -31.82
CA GLY A 224 -18.89 -18.04 -31.20
C GLY A 224 -20.37 -17.88 -31.53
N VAL A 225 -20.91 -16.67 -31.36
CA VAL A 225 -22.34 -16.40 -31.61
C VAL A 225 -22.63 -16.29 -33.08
N PHE A 226 -21.95 -15.40 -33.79
CA PHE A 226 -22.26 -15.17 -35.22
C PHE A 226 -21.87 -16.36 -36.10
N GLY A 227 -20.72 -16.99 -35.84
CA GLY A 227 -20.31 -18.20 -36.57
C GLY A 227 -21.21 -19.38 -36.24
N GLY A 228 -21.59 -19.56 -34.96
CA GLY A 228 -22.51 -20.62 -34.55
C GLY A 228 -23.92 -20.46 -35.17
N ILE A 229 -24.51 -19.27 -35.08
CA ILE A 229 -25.82 -18.99 -35.70
C ILE A 229 -25.76 -19.19 -37.22
N SER A 230 -24.73 -18.68 -37.88
CA SER A 230 -24.56 -18.82 -39.34
C SER A 230 -24.43 -20.28 -39.75
N LEU A 231 -23.66 -21.10 -39.07
CA LEU A 231 -23.50 -22.52 -39.33
C LEU A 231 -24.77 -23.33 -39.07
N LEU A 232 -25.46 -23.02 -37.99
CA LEU A 232 -26.73 -23.65 -37.65
C LEU A 232 -27.79 -23.33 -38.70
N SER A 233 -28.00 -22.06 -39.07
CA SER A 233 -29.01 -21.62 -40.00
C SER A 233 -28.73 -22.06 -41.45
N ALA A 234 -27.44 -22.03 -41.86
CA ALA A 234 -27.09 -22.32 -43.26
C ALA A 234 -26.86 -23.81 -43.57
N LYS A 235 -26.51 -24.62 -42.59
CA LYS A 235 -26.10 -26.02 -42.80
C LYS A 235 -26.87 -27.03 -41.96
N VAL A 236 -27.02 -26.81 -40.67
CA VAL A 236 -27.58 -27.81 -39.76
C VAL A 236 -29.08 -27.83 -39.79
N ILE A 237 -29.75 -26.70 -39.67
CA ILE A 237 -31.22 -26.60 -39.65
C ILE A 237 -31.82 -27.08 -41.02
N PRO A 238 -31.36 -26.59 -42.19
CA PRO A 238 -31.87 -27.09 -43.47
C PRO A 238 -31.65 -28.59 -43.66
N ALA A 239 -30.48 -29.11 -43.27
CA ALA A 239 -30.21 -30.54 -43.37
C ALA A 239 -31.17 -31.39 -42.52
N LEU A 240 -31.49 -30.93 -41.28
CA LEU A 240 -32.44 -31.61 -40.41
C LEU A 240 -33.90 -31.53 -40.96
N LEU A 241 -34.29 -30.35 -41.49
CA LEU A 241 -35.60 -30.17 -42.10
C LEU A 241 -35.77 -31.09 -43.33
N ASN A 242 -34.79 -31.11 -44.22
CA ASN A 242 -34.82 -32.01 -45.38
C ASN A 242 -34.84 -33.49 -44.97
N MET A 243 -34.12 -33.88 -43.92
CA MET A 243 -34.19 -35.24 -43.38
C MET A 243 -35.58 -35.58 -42.81
N TYR A 244 -36.21 -34.61 -42.14
CA TYR A 244 -37.55 -34.78 -41.62
C TYR A 244 -38.60 -34.88 -42.71
N GLU A 245 -38.52 -34.05 -43.76
CA GLU A 245 -39.39 -34.11 -44.93
C GLU A 245 -39.23 -35.44 -45.68
N ALA A 246 -38.01 -35.90 -45.95
CA ALA A 246 -37.71 -37.17 -46.56
C ALA A 246 -38.28 -38.37 -45.77
N TYR A 247 -38.25 -38.26 -44.41
CA TYR A 247 -38.87 -39.27 -43.58
C TYR A 247 -40.41 -39.32 -43.70
N GLN A 248 -41.08 -38.18 -43.88
CA GLN A 248 -42.51 -38.08 -44.02
C GLN A 248 -42.98 -38.49 -45.41
N THR A 249 -42.25 -38.10 -46.46
CA THR A 249 -42.66 -38.34 -47.86
C THR A 249 -42.17 -39.68 -48.40
N GLY A 250 -41.25 -40.38 -47.78
CA GLY A 250 -40.66 -41.62 -48.26
C GLY A 250 -39.69 -41.45 -49.44
N GLU A 251 -39.36 -40.21 -49.83
CA GLU A 251 -38.44 -39.93 -50.93
C GLU A 251 -36.98 -40.04 -50.49
N THR A 252 -36.19 -40.85 -51.23
CA THR A 252 -34.77 -41.14 -50.86
C THR A 252 -33.75 -40.20 -51.51
N ILE A 253 -34.20 -39.30 -52.40
CA ILE A 253 -33.29 -38.56 -53.31
C ILE A 253 -32.39 -37.54 -52.58
N ASP A 254 -32.85 -36.95 -51.50
CA ASP A 254 -32.08 -35.90 -50.80
C ASP A 254 -31.39 -36.32 -49.45
N LEU A 255 -31.58 -37.56 -49.00
CA LEU A 255 -31.01 -38.09 -47.78
C LEU A 255 -29.50 -38.09 -47.80
N LEU A 256 -28.86 -38.37 -48.92
CA LEU A 256 -27.40 -38.42 -49.03
C LEU A 256 -26.79 -37.03 -48.99
N ASN A 257 -27.40 -36.06 -49.71
CA ASN A 257 -26.98 -34.66 -49.70
C ASN A 257 -27.20 -34.02 -48.32
N SER A 258 -28.31 -34.33 -47.65
CA SER A 258 -28.63 -33.85 -46.31
C SER A 258 -27.68 -34.40 -45.25
N LYS A 259 -27.31 -35.69 -45.31
CA LYS A 259 -26.29 -36.30 -44.46
C LYS A 259 -24.93 -35.66 -44.68
N THR A 260 -24.53 -35.39 -45.92
CA THR A 260 -23.24 -34.73 -46.21
C THR A 260 -23.23 -33.29 -45.71
N SER A 261 -24.31 -32.53 -45.91
CA SER A 261 -24.45 -31.16 -45.41
C SER A 261 -24.46 -31.11 -43.86
N LEU A 262 -25.13 -32.07 -43.21
CA LEU A 262 -25.16 -32.21 -41.77
C LEU A 262 -23.74 -32.49 -41.21
N ASN A 263 -23.02 -33.45 -41.83
CA ASN A 263 -21.66 -33.78 -41.42
C ASN A 263 -20.70 -32.58 -41.57
N GLN A 264 -20.81 -31.84 -42.69
CA GLN A 264 -20.03 -30.61 -42.90
C GLN A 264 -20.36 -29.55 -41.84
N GLY A 265 -21.64 -29.37 -41.50
CA GLY A 265 -22.10 -28.45 -40.45
C GLY A 265 -21.57 -28.85 -39.08
N LEU A 266 -21.59 -30.14 -38.73
CA LEU A 266 -21.06 -30.64 -37.48
C LEU A 266 -19.53 -30.48 -37.35
N ILE A 267 -18.79 -30.75 -38.44
CA ILE A 267 -17.34 -30.54 -38.52
C ILE A 267 -17.02 -29.06 -38.31
N ALA A 268 -17.75 -28.16 -38.98
CA ALA A 268 -17.54 -26.72 -38.87
C ALA A 268 -17.89 -26.21 -37.46
N LEU A 269 -18.94 -26.73 -36.82
CA LEU A 269 -19.25 -26.46 -35.41
C LEU A 269 -18.15 -26.96 -34.45
N GLY A 270 -17.59 -28.14 -34.75
CA GLY A 270 -16.45 -28.68 -33.99
C GLY A 270 -15.20 -27.76 -34.06
N ILE A 271 -14.90 -27.27 -35.28
CA ILE A 271 -13.80 -26.29 -35.48
C ILE A 271 -14.07 -24.99 -34.71
N LEU A 272 -15.30 -24.49 -34.77
CA LEU A 272 -15.69 -23.28 -34.01
C LEU A 272 -15.59 -23.50 -32.51
N ALA A 273 -16.07 -24.63 -32.00
CA ALA A 273 -15.96 -25.00 -30.60
C ALA A 273 -14.47 -25.08 -30.15
N ALA A 274 -13.63 -25.71 -30.99
CA ALA A 274 -12.18 -25.79 -30.73
C ALA A 274 -11.53 -24.39 -30.71
N TYR A 275 -11.95 -23.49 -31.61
CA TYR A 275 -11.51 -22.10 -31.60
C TYR A 275 -11.90 -21.37 -30.29
N CYS A 276 -13.17 -21.45 -29.91
CA CYS A 276 -13.66 -20.85 -28.67
C CYS A 276 -12.93 -21.41 -27.42
N PHE A 277 -12.73 -22.72 -27.37
CA PHE A 277 -11.97 -23.39 -26.33
C PHE A 277 -10.52 -22.91 -26.28
N ARG A 278 -9.86 -22.76 -27.42
CA ARG A 278 -8.49 -22.21 -27.50
C ARG A 278 -8.43 -20.77 -26.99
N GLN A 279 -9.39 -19.91 -27.33
CA GLN A 279 -9.44 -18.53 -26.87
C GLN A 279 -9.68 -18.45 -25.36
N TYR A 280 -10.57 -19.29 -24.84
CA TYR A 280 -10.81 -19.40 -23.40
C TYR A 280 -9.56 -19.86 -22.65
N ASN A 281 -8.86 -20.89 -23.13
CA ASN A 281 -7.61 -21.36 -22.54
C ASN A 281 -6.51 -20.29 -22.62
N ASN A 282 -6.41 -19.54 -23.70
CA ASN A 282 -5.49 -18.41 -23.82
C ASN A 282 -5.75 -17.36 -22.72
N PHE A 283 -7.01 -17.04 -22.46
CA PHE A 283 -7.38 -16.16 -21.36
C PHE A 283 -7.00 -16.74 -19.99
N ILE A 284 -7.32 -18.01 -19.73
CA ILE A 284 -6.94 -18.67 -18.46
C ILE A 284 -5.43 -18.66 -18.27
N ASN A 285 -4.66 -18.95 -19.31
CA ASN A 285 -3.19 -18.92 -19.25
C ASN A 285 -2.65 -17.50 -19.00
N LYS A 286 -3.23 -16.47 -19.64
CA LYS A 286 -2.90 -15.06 -19.33
C LYS A 286 -3.21 -14.74 -17.87
N LYS A 287 -4.38 -15.14 -17.37
CA LYS A 287 -4.79 -14.93 -15.97
C LYS A 287 -3.81 -15.58 -14.99
N ILE A 288 -3.43 -16.85 -15.24
CA ILE A 288 -2.49 -17.58 -14.38
C ILE A 288 -1.11 -16.90 -14.36
N ARG A 289 -0.59 -16.54 -15.53
CA ARG A 289 0.71 -15.83 -15.63
C ARG A 289 0.68 -14.49 -14.89
N TYR A 290 -0.40 -13.73 -15.08
CA TYR A 290 -0.54 -12.45 -14.40
C TYR A 290 -0.63 -12.61 -12.88
N SER A 291 -1.48 -13.53 -12.41
CA SER A 291 -1.60 -13.82 -10.97
C SER A 291 -0.27 -14.26 -10.37
N LYS A 292 0.53 -15.04 -11.11
CA LYS A 292 1.88 -15.43 -10.67
C LYS A 292 2.81 -14.22 -10.60
N THR A 293 2.89 -13.42 -11.66
CA THR A 293 3.74 -12.22 -11.69
C THR A 293 3.36 -11.23 -10.58
N LEU A 294 2.06 -11.07 -10.34
CA LEU A 294 1.54 -10.24 -9.27
C LEU A 294 1.95 -10.79 -7.90
N SER A 295 1.74 -12.08 -7.66
CA SER A 295 2.14 -12.72 -6.40
C SER A 295 3.64 -12.58 -6.16
N ASP A 296 4.46 -12.84 -7.17
CA ASP A 296 5.91 -12.69 -7.09
C ASP A 296 6.30 -11.22 -6.78
N SER A 297 5.68 -10.25 -7.46
CA SER A 297 5.93 -8.82 -7.23
C SER A 297 5.53 -8.39 -5.81
N LEU A 298 4.36 -8.79 -5.34
CA LEU A 298 3.87 -8.46 -4.00
C LEU A 298 4.70 -9.13 -2.91
N TYR A 299 5.16 -10.37 -3.15
CA TYR A 299 6.02 -11.09 -2.20
C TYR A 299 7.31 -10.31 -1.91
N PHE A 300 7.98 -9.79 -2.94
CA PHE A 300 9.21 -9.01 -2.76
C PHE A 300 8.98 -7.58 -2.27
N LYS A 301 7.77 -7.06 -2.40
CA LYS A 301 7.41 -5.71 -1.94
C LYS A 301 6.86 -5.71 -0.52
N ASN A 302 6.36 -6.83 -0.01
CA ASN A 302 5.80 -6.95 1.33
C ASN A 302 6.87 -6.76 2.41
N LEU A 303 6.61 -5.88 3.36
CA LEU A 303 7.48 -5.59 4.50
C LEU A 303 6.96 -6.17 5.81
N GLY A 304 5.66 -6.45 5.89
CA GLY A 304 5.03 -7.02 7.07
C GLY A 304 3.52 -7.15 6.92
N ASN A 305 2.95 -8.07 7.68
CA ASN A 305 1.51 -8.32 7.74
C ASN A 305 1.05 -8.25 9.19
N ASN A 306 -0.19 -7.82 9.41
CA ASN A 306 -0.88 -7.83 10.69
C ASN A 306 -0.02 -7.24 11.83
N SER A 307 0.12 -7.93 12.93
CA SER A 307 0.99 -7.48 14.04
C SER A 307 2.46 -7.33 13.63
N GLY A 308 2.92 -8.03 12.60
CA GLY A 308 4.26 -7.86 12.02
C GLY A 308 4.46 -6.53 11.30
N ALA A 309 3.39 -5.91 10.76
CA ALA A 309 3.46 -4.60 10.12
C ALA A 309 3.80 -3.48 11.12
N PHE A 310 3.45 -3.64 12.41
CA PHE A 310 3.73 -2.64 13.44
C PHE A 310 5.24 -2.35 13.57
N TYR A 311 6.09 -3.36 13.47
CA TYR A 311 7.55 -3.15 13.55
C TYR A 311 8.06 -2.24 12.44
N SER A 312 7.56 -2.42 11.21
CA SER A 312 7.95 -1.57 10.08
C SER A 312 7.44 -0.14 10.23
N LEU A 313 6.21 0.02 10.74
CA LEU A 313 5.61 1.34 10.98
C LEU A 313 6.33 2.08 12.11
N LEU A 314 6.54 1.43 13.24
CA LEU A 314 7.19 2.02 14.41
C LEU A 314 8.64 2.40 14.12
N ASN A 315 9.41 1.52 13.45
CA ASN A 315 10.77 1.87 13.04
C ASN A 315 10.78 3.09 12.10
N SER A 316 9.81 3.18 11.20
CA SER A 316 9.68 4.33 10.30
C SER A 316 9.32 5.62 11.05
N SER A 317 8.43 5.52 12.03
CA SER A 317 7.99 6.64 12.87
C SER A 317 9.11 7.13 13.79
N GLU A 318 9.86 6.21 14.39
CA GLU A 318 11.02 6.48 15.25
C GLU A 318 12.12 7.20 14.46
N GLU A 319 12.47 6.67 13.28
CA GLU A 319 13.49 7.26 12.43
C GLU A 319 13.10 8.67 11.98
N GLU A 320 11.82 8.90 11.62
CA GLU A 320 11.34 10.21 11.19
C GLU A 320 11.36 11.21 12.34
N ALA A 321 10.85 10.82 13.51
CA ALA A 321 10.88 11.66 14.70
C ALA A 321 12.31 12.08 15.10
N LEU A 322 13.26 11.17 14.97
CA LEU A 322 14.68 11.47 15.28
C LEU A 322 15.26 12.45 14.26
N LYS A 323 15.00 12.26 12.95
CA LYS A 323 15.46 13.18 11.89
C LYS A 323 14.93 14.59 12.09
N GLU A 324 13.64 14.73 12.38
CA GLU A 324 13.00 16.01 12.67
C GLU A 324 13.62 16.66 13.91
N THR A 325 13.85 15.88 14.99
CA THR A 325 14.46 16.37 16.21
C THR A 325 15.90 16.84 16.00
N ILE A 326 16.71 16.10 15.23
CA ILE A 326 18.09 16.50 14.86
C ILE A 326 18.05 17.87 14.16
N LEU A 327 17.19 18.04 13.15
CA LEU A 327 17.10 19.27 12.39
C LEU A 327 16.63 20.42 13.28
N ALA A 328 15.46 20.29 13.90
CA ALA A 328 14.88 21.38 14.68
C ALA A 328 15.79 21.82 15.85
N TYR A 329 16.36 20.85 16.58
CA TYR A 329 17.28 21.18 17.68
C TYR A 329 18.54 21.91 17.18
N THR A 330 19.14 21.43 16.09
CA THR A 330 20.36 22.03 15.56
C THR A 330 20.12 23.46 15.06
N PHE A 331 19.06 23.69 14.28
CA PHE A 331 18.73 25.02 13.77
C PHE A 331 18.40 26.00 14.92
N LEU A 332 17.63 25.59 15.90
CA LEU A 332 17.34 26.43 17.08
C LEU A 332 18.58 26.68 17.94
N HIS A 333 19.49 25.69 18.06
CA HIS A 333 20.71 25.82 18.82
C HIS A 333 21.72 26.79 18.17
N GLU A 334 21.80 26.81 16.86
CA GLU A 334 22.68 27.67 16.09
C GLU A 334 22.11 29.07 15.87
N SER A 335 20.84 29.27 16.10
CA SER A 335 20.20 30.58 15.98
C SER A 335 20.59 31.51 17.15
N PRO A 336 21.10 32.71 16.88
CA PRO A 336 21.42 33.69 17.92
C PRO A 336 20.18 34.29 18.61
N VAL A 337 18.99 34.07 18.02
CA VAL A 337 17.71 34.60 18.50
C VAL A 337 16.65 33.50 18.52
N SER A 338 15.64 33.67 19.34
CA SER A 338 14.48 32.76 19.35
C SER A 338 13.69 32.92 18.05
N LEU A 339 13.31 31.80 17.42
CA LEU A 339 12.60 31.74 16.14
C LEU A 339 11.11 31.48 16.34
N THR A 340 10.27 32.00 15.45
CA THR A 340 8.90 31.51 15.34
C THR A 340 8.88 30.14 14.64
N ALA A 341 7.75 29.44 14.70
CA ALA A 341 7.59 28.16 14.00
C ALA A 341 7.83 28.35 12.49
N GLU A 342 7.25 29.39 11.88
CA GLU A 342 7.37 29.71 10.46
C GLU A 342 8.80 30.07 10.05
N GLU A 343 9.56 30.75 10.93
CA GLU A 343 10.96 31.08 10.66
C GLU A 343 11.83 29.82 10.68
N LEU A 344 11.61 28.91 11.64
CA LEU A 344 12.31 27.63 11.74
C LEU A 344 12.04 26.76 10.53
N ASP A 345 10.76 26.61 10.16
CA ASP A 345 10.29 25.87 8.99
C ASP A 345 10.97 26.35 7.72
N SER A 346 10.88 27.65 7.45
CA SER A 346 11.52 28.28 6.28
C SER A 346 13.04 28.09 6.23
N GLN A 347 13.72 28.10 7.38
CA GLN A 347 15.17 27.85 7.44
C GLN A 347 15.51 26.40 7.11
N ILE A 348 14.79 25.44 7.66
CA ILE A 348 15.00 24.00 7.42
C ILE A 348 14.69 23.68 5.94
N GLU A 349 13.55 24.10 5.42
CA GLU A 349 13.20 23.91 4.00
C GLU A 349 14.21 24.53 3.04
N SER A 350 14.65 25.74 3.33
CA SER A 350 15.68 26.42 2.54
C SER A 350 17.01 25.67 2.56
N TRP A 351 17.38 25.11 3.73
CA TRP A 351 18.58 24.31 3.85
C TRP A 351 18.50 23.04 2.99
N PHE A 352 17.35 22.32 2.97
CA PHE A 352 17.16 21.17 2.10
C PHE A 352 17.24 21.55 0.62
N ALA A 353 16.59 22.64 0.22
CA ALA A 353 16.60 23.10 -1.17
C ALA A 353 18.01 23.47 -1.65
N LEU A 354 18.79 24.17 -0.82
CA LEU A 354 20.12 24.66 -1.18
C LEU A 354 21.19 23.57 -1.12
N ASN A 355 21.21 22.78 -0.05
CA ASN A 355 22.31 21.83 0.19
C ASN A 355 22.02 20.45 -0.39
N LEU A 356 20.76 20.00 -0.39
CA LEU A 356 20.39 18.64 -0.79
C LEU A 356 19.53 18.61 -2.06
N LYS A 357 19.20 19.79 -2.65
CA LYS A 357 18.38 19.93 -3.87
C LYS A 357 17.05 19.19 -3.77
N THR A 358 16.47 19.19 -2.59
CA THR A 358 15.24 18.48 -2.25
C THR A 358 14.23 19.47 -1.72
N GLU A 359 13.02 19.47 -2.28
CA GLU A 359 11.89 20.24 -1.78
C GLU A 359 11.05 19.34 -0.89
N LEU A 360 10.86 19.73 0.36
CA LEU A 360 9.97 19.08 1.30
C LEU A 360 9.14 20.11 2.06
N ASP A 361 8.09 19.68 2.73
CA ASP A 361 7.24 20.47 3.61
C ASP A 361 7.49 19.97 5.04
N PHE A 362 8.21 20.74 5.83
CA PHE A 362 8.66 20.28 7.14
C PHE A 362 7.56 20.45 8.18
N ASP A 363 7.20 19.39 8.94
CA ASP A 363 6.20 19.49 10.02
C ASP A 363 6.84 20.07 11.30
N VAL A 364 7.00 21.38 11.31
CA VAL A 364 7.65 22.12 12.40
C VAL A 364 6.86 22.02 13.71
N ASN A 365 5.52 21.99 13.66
CA ASN A 365 4.71 22.02 14.87
C ASN A 365 4.83 20.75 15.69
N ASP A 366 4.83 19.58 15.03
CA ASP A 366 4.98 18.31 15.72
C ASP A 366 6.35 18.20 16.40
N VAL A 367 7.42 18.54 15.72
CA VAL A 367 8.77 18.48 16.32
C VAL A 367 8.98 19.47 17.45
N LEU A 368 8.42 20.69 17.37
CA LEU A 368 8.51 21.67 18.45
C LEU A 368 7.81 21.17 19.73
N MET A 369 6.64 20.54 19.56
CA MET A 369 5.94 19.91 20.69
C MET A 369 6.71 18.71 21.25
N LYS A 370 7.38 17.90 20.40
CA LYS A 370 8.28 16.82 20.85
C LYS A 370 9.46 17.38 21.64
N LEU A 371 10.16 18.39 21.14
CA LEU A 371 11.26 19.04 21.86
C LEU A 371 10.82 19.58 23.23
N LYS A 372 9.63 20.18 23.29
CA LYS A 372 9.05 20.67 24.55
C LYS A 372 8.74 19.53 25.52
N SER A 373 8.18 18.41 25.02
CA SER A 373 7.82 17.26 25.86
C SER A 373 9.02 16.57 26.51
N ILE A 374 10.17 16.53 25.83
CA ILE A 374 11.43 15.98 26.36
C ILE A 374 12.26 17.04 27.10
N GLY A 375 11.71 18.24 27.32
CA GLY A 375 12.36 19.31 28.12
C GLY A 375 13.51 20.05 27.43
N LEU A 376 13.71 19.82 26.09
CA LEU A 376 14.77 20.48 25.33
C LEU A 376 14.31 21.79 24.69
N GLY A 377 13.01 21.90 24.34
CA GLY A 377 12.41 23.10 23.74
C GLY A 377 11.83 24.04 24.80
N ILE A 378 12.03 25.34 24.58
CA ILE A 378 11.45 26.42 25.40
C ILE A 378 10.67 27.34 24.51
N GLU A 379 9.40 27.57 24.82
CA GLU A 379 8.52 28.49 24.13
C GLU A 379 8.24 29.72 24.96
N ASN A 380 8.47 30.90 24.43
CA ASN A 380 8.18 32.19 25.04
C ASN A 380 7.51 33.10 24.00
N ASP A 381 6.27 33.51 24.24
CA ASP A 381 5.51 34.44 23.40
C ASP A 381 5.47 34.03 21.91
N GLY A 382 5.26 32.71 21.63
CA GLY A 382 5.21 32.16 20.26
C GLY A 382 6.56 32.01 19.59
N LYS A 383 7.66 32.26 20.32
CA LYS A 383 9.03 32.04 19.84
C LYS A 383 9.69 30.88 20.58
N TRP A 384 10.47 30.11 19.83
CA TRP A 384 11.11 28.91 20.26
C TRP A 384 12.62 29.07 20.37
N GLN A 385 13.18 28.45 21.36
CA GLN A 385 14.61 28.24 21.55
C GLN A 385 14.84 26.88 22.19
N VAL A 386 16.07 26.41 22.21
CA VAL A 386 16.45 25.16 22.89
C VAL A 386 17.42 25.48 24.03
N VAL A 387 17.45 24.58 25.00
CA VAL A 387 18.42 24.62 26.08
C VAL A 387 19.85 24.43 25.53
N SER A 388 20.86 24.88 26.28
CA SER A 388 22.26 24.67 25.89
C SER A 388 22.59 23.18 25.78
N LEU A 389 23.56 22.81 24.94
CA LEU A 389 23.94 21.41 24.70
C LEU A 389 24.28 20.66 26.00
N LYS A 390 24.96 21.31 26.92
CA LYS A 390 25.29 20.72 28.26
C LYS A 390 24.03 20.48 29.09
N GLU A 391 23.11 21.41 29.08
CA GLU A 391 21.83 21.27 29.78
C GLU A 391 20.94 20.21 29.11
N ALA A 392 20.96 20.14 27.78
CA ALA A 392 20.24 19.14 27.04
C ALA A 392 20.70 17.71 27.40
N LEU A 393 21.99 17.46 27.45
CA LEU A 393 22.55 16.18 27.89
C LEU A 393 22.11 15.81 29.33
N ILE A 394 22.10 16.74 30.24
CA ILE A 394 21.65 16.48 31.61
C ILE A 394 20.15 16.16 31.63
N LYS A 395 19.33 16.95 30.95
CA LYS A 395 17.88 16.76 30.96
C LYS A 395 17.44 15.45 30.30
N ILE A 396 18.08 15.07 29.20
CA ILE A 396 17.72 13.82 28.53
C ILE A 396 18.18 12.58 29.30
N ASP A 397 19.33 12.69 30.01
CA ASP A 397 19.82 11.64 30.89
C ASP A 397 18.89 11.49 32.11
N GLU A 398 18.50 12.61 32.76
CA GLU A 398 17.49 12.60 33.83
C GLU A 398 16.14 12.02 33.34
N LEU A 399 15.70 12.34 32.13
CA LEU A 399 14.47 11.79 31.55
C LEU A 399 14.58 10.27 31.38
N TRP A 400 15.75 9.80 30.91
CA TRP A 400 16.04 8.37 30.76
C TRP A 400 16.09 7.64 32.11
N ASP A 401 16.76 8.19 33.11
CA ASP A 401 16.86 7.60 34.45
C ASP A 401 15.50 7.48 35.15
N ASN A 402 14.57 8.38 34.82
CA ASN A 402 13.22 8.41 35.42
C ASN A 402 12.15 7.70 34.62
N VAL A 403 12.50 7.01 33.51
CA VAL A 403 11.56 6.26 32.69
C VAL A 403 10.69 5.28 33.50
N PHE A 404 11.20 4.70 34.57
CA PHE A 404 10.47 3.71 35.38
C PHE A 404 9.99 4.24 36.76
N GLU A 405 10.03 5.52 37.04
CA GLU A 405 9.53 6.15 38.28
C GLU A 405 9.90 5.46 39.62
N TYR A 406 10.80 4.47 39.62
CA TYR A 406 11.23 3.75 40.83
C TYR A 406 12.27 4.50 41.63
N ASN A 407 12.83 5.58 41.11
CA ASN A 407 13.87 6.40 41.75
C ASN A 407 13.28 7.59 42.52
N GLN A 408 11.96 7.73 42.59
CA GLN A 408 11.34 8.75 43.45
C GLN A 408 11.53 8.37 44.93
N LYS A 409 12.52 8.97 45.57
CA LYS A 409 12.72 8.94 47.02
C LYS A 409 11.97 10.09 47.66
#